data_eccebf3a498f886f76b9926801662f93
#
_entry.id   eccebf3a498f886f76b9926801662f93
#
_cell.length_a   1.000
_cell.length_b   1.000
_cell.length_c   1.000
_cell.angle_alpha   90.00
_cell.angle_beta   90.00
_cell.angle_gamma   90.00
#
_symmetry.space_group_name_H-M   'P 1'
#
loop_
_entity.id
_entity.type
_entity.pdbx_description
1 polymer ?
#
loop_
_entity_poly.entity_id
_entity_poly.type
_entity_poly.pdbx_seq_one_letter_code
_entity_poly.pdbx_strand_id
1 'polypeptide(L)'
;MSKTILITGAGSGFGKGAAIGMAKNGHNIIATVQVSPQVTPLREEAEQLGLKNFRVERLDLTDPYDIRQAQSWDFDILWNNAGQGEAGPVWEIPVDLVRRNFEINVFLPLVLTQGVIQRWVREGNSNGKKVVFTSSMGGLFTPANWGTYVSTKHALESIAEALQQELATYGIRIQTINPGAYYTGYNETMADNPFRWLDDKKNFTKRADLRKGFDDFFATPEGKMDPKEMIDRMIEVVPADTGKFRNVVPKVIEDMLKQHQIAAWDNQI
;
A
#
# COMPACT_ATOMS: atom_id res chain seq x y z
N MET A 1 -16.84 -13.99 -11.55
CA MET A 1 -17.27 -12.92 -12.51
C MET A 1 -16.12 -11.95 -12.70
N SER A 2 -15.99 -11.36 -13.91
CA SER A 2 -15.02 -10.30 -14.16
C SER A 2 -15.36 -9.07 -13.31
N LYS A 3 -14.32 -8.36 -12.80
CA LYS A 3 -14.44 -7.12 -12.03
C LYS A 3 -13.66 -6.02 -12.74
N THR A 4 -14.06 -4.78 -12.61
CA THR A 4 -13.27 -3.61 -12.99
C THR A 4 -12.57 -3.07 -11.74
N ILE A 5 -11.22 -2.97 -11.78
CA ILE A 5 -10.38 -2.67 -10.62
C ILE A 5 -9.55 -1.43 -10.90
N LEU A 6 -9.75 -0.37 -10.12
CA LEU A 6 -8.89 0.80 -10.10
C LEU A 6 -7.74 0.56 -9.11
N ILE A 7 -6.50 0.70 -9.58
CA ILE A 7 -5.29 0.47 -8.77
C ILE A 7 -4.45 1.73 -8.76
N THR A 8 -4.20 2.28 -7.58
CA THR A 8 -3.27 3.41 -7.44
C THR A 8 -1.83 2.92 -7.36
N GLY A 9 -0.89 3.62 -8.04
CA GLY A 9 0.52 3.25 -7.99
C GLY A 9 0.86 1.93 -8.68
N ALA A 10 0.28 1.69 -9.86
CA ALA A 10 0.50 0.48 -10.65
C ALA A 10 1.71 0.54 -11.60
N GLY A 11 2.59 1.54 -11.45
CA GLY A 11 3.76 1.72 -12.35
C GLY A 11 4.92 0.76 -12.06
N SER A 12 4.97 0.16 -10.87
CA SER A 12 6.06 -0.73 -10.46
C SER A 12 5.62 -1.68 -9.34
N GLY A 13 6.53 -2.55 -8.91
CA GLY A 13 6.39 -3.40 -7.72
C GLY A 13 5.10 -4.24 -7.70
N PHE A 14 4.49 -4.32 -6.54
CA PHE A 14 3.26 -5.10 -6.32
C PHE A 14 2.10 -4.63 -7.21
N GLY A 15 1.88 -3.31 -7.29
CA GLY A 15 0.78 -2.75 -8.07
C GLY A 15 0.84 -3.17 -9.53
N LYS A 16 2.03 -3.08 -10.17
CA LYS A 16 2.21 -3.48 -11.56
C LYS A 16 2.06 -5.00 -11.74
N GLY A 17 2.76 -5.78 -10.91
CA GLY A 17 2.73 -7.24 -11.02
C GLY A 17 1.32 -7.81 -10.87
N ALA A 18 0.59 -7.35 -9.86
CA ALA A 18 -0.78 -7.81 -9.61
C ALA A 18 -1.78 -7.28 -10.66
N ALA A 19 -1.62 -6.03 -11.15
CA ALA A 19 -2.44 -5.48 -12.22
C ALA A 19 -2.37 -6.35 -13.49
N ILE A 20 -1.15 -6.70 -13.93
CA ILE A 20 -0.92 -7.57 -15.08
C ILE A 20 -1.51 -8.97 -14.83
N GLY A 21 -1.28 -9.54 -13.64
CA GLY A 21 -1.80 -10.86 -13.30
C GLY A 21 -3.32 -10.93 -13.29
N MET A 22 -3.99 -9.93 -12.68
CA MET A 22 -5.45 -9.87 -12.67
C MET A 22 -6.04 -9.64 -14.06
N ALA A 23 -5.37 -8.83 -14.92
CA ALA A 23 -5.78 -8.67 -16.31
C ALA A 23 -5.70 -9.99 -17.09
N LYS A 24 -4.61 -10.78 -16.91
CA LYS A 24 -4.48 -12.13 -17.48
C LYS A 24 -5.58 -13.08 -17.01
N ASN A 25 -6.10 -12.89 -15.79
CA ASN A 25 -7.22 -13.65 -15.24
C ASN A 25 -8.60 -13.12 -15.71
N GLY A 26 -8.63 -12.15 -16.65
CA GLY A 26 -9.86 -11.66 -17.26
C GLY A 26 -10.58 -10.55 -16.51
N HIS A 27 -9.95 -9.92 -15.50
CA HIS A 27 -10.47 -8.71 -14.87
C HIS A 27 -10.12 -7.48 -15.71
N ASN A 28 -10.98 -6.44 -15.69
CA ASN A 28 -10.68 -5.16 -16.31
C ASN A 28 -9.86 -4.30 -15.34
N ILE A 29 -8.74 -3.78 -15.80
CA ILE A 29 -7.81 -3.01 -14.96
C ILE A 29 -7.76 -1.56 -15.40
N ILE A 30 -7.90 -0.65 -14.44
CA ILE A 30 -7.53 0.74 -14.55
C ILE A 30 -6.26 0.92 -13.71
N ALA A 31 -5.11 0.72 -14.34
CA ALA A 31 -3.81 0.89 -13.73
C ALA A 31 -3.44 2.37 -13.72
N THR A 32 -3.12 2.92 -12.53
CA THR A 32 -2.75 4.32 -12.48
C THR A 32 -1.30 4.54 -12.04
N VAL A 33 -0.71 5.58 -12.60
CA VAL A 33 0.68 5.99 -12.36
C VAL A 33 0.74 7.46 -11.97
N GLN A 34 1.74 7.85 -11.19
CA GLN A 34 1.83 9.20 -10.64
C GLN A 34 2.13 10.25 -11.70
N VAL A 35 3.05 9.98 -12.63
CA VAL A 35 3.54 10.97 -13.59
C VAL A 35 3.33 10.49 -15.03
N SER A 36 3.01 11.44 -15.93
CA SER A 36 2.73 11.16 -17.34
C SER A 36 3.80 10.33 -18.07
N PRO A 37 5.11 10.50 -17.83
CA PRO A 37 6.15 9.66 -18.44
C PRO A 37 6.03 8.17 -18.12
N GLN A 38 5.31 7.76 -17.08
CA GLN A 38 5.10 6.35 -16.74
C GLN A 38 3.92 5.72 -17.52
N VAL A 39 3.04 6.53 -18.11
CA VAL A 39 1.82 6.04 -18.79
C VAL A 39 2.18 5.25 -20.03
N THR A 40 2.99 5.83 -20.91
CA THR A 40 3.31 5.19 -22.21
C THR A 40 4.04 3.87 -22.05
N PRO A 41 5.12 3.76 -21.25
CA PRO A 41 5.81 2.47 -21.08
C PRO A 41 4.91 1.36 -20.52
N LEU A 42 4.03 1.69 -19.56
CA LEU A 42 3.13 0.68 -19.00
C LEU A 42 2.03 0.26 -19.99
N ARG A 43 1.57 1.19 -20.85
CA ARG A 43 0.62 0.88 -21.91
C ARG A 43 1.23 -0.02 -22.98
N GLU A 44 2.44 0.30 -23.43
CA GLU A 44 3.18 -0.51 -24.39
C GLU A 44 3.46 -1.92 -23.85
N GLU A 45 3.81 -2.05 -22.57
CA GLU A 45 3.99 -3.35 -21.92
C GLU A 45 2.69 -4.16 -21.90
N ALA A 46 1.56 -3.53 -21.59
CA ALA A 46 0.25 -4.20 -21.63
C ALA A 46 -0.14 -4.63 -23.04
N GLU A 47 0.13 -3.81 -24.06
CA GLU A 47 -0.10 -4.14 -25.48
C GLU A 47 0.77 -5.32 -25.93
N GLN A 48 2.05 -5.33 -25.58
CA GLN A 48 2.98 -6.43 -25.88
C GLN A 48 2.52 -7.75 -25.23
N LEU A 49 1.89 -7.67 -24.06
CA LEU A 49 1.30 -8.82 -23.37
C LEU A 49 -0.10 -9.21 -23.90
N GLY A 50 -0.64 -8.48 -24.89
CA GLY A 50 -1.95 -8.73 -25.48
C GLY A 50 -3.14 -8.42 -24.56
N LEU A 51 -2.96 -7.57 -23.54
CA LEU A 51 -3.98 -7.26 -22.53
C LEU A 51 -4.95 -6.17 -23.02
N LYS A 52 -6.04 -6.55 -23.67
CA LYS A 52 -7.08 -5.62 -24.16
C LYS A 52 -7.96 -5.02 -23.06
N ASN A 53 -7.93 -5.60 -21.85
CA ASN A 53 -8.69 -5.24 -20.65
C ASN A 53 -7.82 -4.44 -19.67
N PHE A 54 -6.79 -3.74 -20.15
CA PHE A 54 -5.84 -3.00 -19.33
C PHE A 54 -5.76 -1.54 -19.81
N ARG A 55 -6.32 -0.65 -19.02
CA ARG A 55 -6.30 0.80 -19.24
C ARG A 55 -5.25 1.43 -18.34
N VAL A 56 -4.45 2.36 -18.86
CA VAL A 56 -3.43 3.09 -18.08
C VAL A 56 -3.77 4.57 -18.05
N GLU A 57 -3.85 5.13 -16.84
CA GLU A 57 -4.16 6.54 -16.60
C GLU A 57 -3.15 7.19 -15.64
N ARG A 58 -2.98 8.51 -15.76
CA ARG A 58 -2.31 9.28 -14.72
C ARG A 58 -3.26 9.47 -13.54
N LEU A 59 -2.75 9.28 -12.33
CA LEU A 59 -3.39 9.65 -11.07
C LEU A 59 -2.30 10.01 -10.06
N ASP A 60 -2.02 11.29 -9.95
CA ASP A 60 -1.22 11.85 -8.85
C ASP A 60 -2.18 12.18 -7.69
N LEU A 61 -2.06 11.47 -6.59
CA LEU A 61 -2.90 11.71 -5.40
C LEU A 61 -2.68 13.12 -4.80
N THR A 62 -1.57 13.78 -5.11
CA THR A 62 -1.34 15.18 -4.69
C THR A 62 -2.04 16.21 -5.58
N ASP A 63 -2.59 15.78 -6.73
CA ASP A 63 -3.34 16.62 -7.65
C ASP A 63 -4.86 16.42 -7.42
N PRO A 64 -5.56 17.45 -6.89
CA PRO A 64 -7.00 17.32 -6.62
C PRO A 64 -7.85 17.17 -7.90
N TYR A 65 -7.34 17.54 -9.07
CA TYR A 65 -8.03 17.31 -10.34
C TYR A 65 -7.99 15.84 -10.74
N ASP A 66 -6.82 15.19 -10.60
CA ASP A 66 -6.68 13.77 -10.86
C ASP A 66 -7.57 12.94 -9.93
N ILE A 67 -7.61 13.29 -8.63
CA ILE A 67 -8.51 12.62 -7.67
C ILE A 67 -9.98 12.75 -8.10
N ARG A 68 -10.46 13.96 -8.42
CA ARG A 68 -11.84 14.15 -8.86
C ARG A 68 -12.17 13.39 -10.14
N GLN A 69 -11.23 13.33 -11.08
CA GLN A 69 -11.38 12.55 -12.30
C GLN A 69 -11.48 11.05 -11.98
N ALA A 70 -10.58 10.52 -11.15
CA ALA A 70 -10.61 9.12 -10.76
C ALA A 70 -11.90 8.74 -9.99
N GLN A 71 -12.42 9.64 -9.16
CA GLN A 71 -13.69 9.45 -8.46
C GLN A 71 -14.89 9.34 -9.41
N SER A 72 -14.80 9.82 -10.66
CA SER A 72 -15.87 9.72 -11.66
C SER A 72 -15.82 8.44 -12.50
N TRP A 73 -14.72 7.67 -12.47
CA TRP A 73 -14.61 6.45 -13.27
C TRP A 73 -15.47 5.33 -12.73
N ASP A 74 -15.97 4.47 -13.63
CA ASP A 74 -16.76 3.31 -13.26
C ASP A 74 -15.85 2.10 -12.99
N PHE A 75 -15.95 1.55 -11.77
CA PHE A 75 -15.23 0.36 -11.33
C PHE A 75 -15.92 -0.30 -10.14
N ASP A 76 -15.57 -1.56 -9.87
CA ASP A 76 -16.13 -2.38 -8.78
C ASP A 76 -15.24 -2.36 -7.54
N ILE A 77 -13.93 -2.21 -7.73
CA ILE A 77 -12.94 -2.28 -6.68
C ILE A 77 -12.01 -1.08 -6.75
N LEU A 78 -11.88 -0.34 -5.65
CA LEU A 78 -10.81 0.62 -5.44
C LEU A 78 -9.69 -0.06 -4.68
N TRP A 79 -8.51 -0.14 -5.27
CA TRP A 79 -7.32 -0.62 -4.57
C TRP A 79 -6.33 0.52 -4.35
N ASN A 80 -6.30 1.04 -3.11
CA ASN A 80 -5.32 2.00 -2.62
C ASN A 80 -3.99 1.28 -2.38
N ASN A 81 -3.13 1.27 -3.40
CA ASN A 81 -1.82 0.62 -3.34
C ASN A 81 -0.66 1.62 -3.34
N ALA A 82 -0.84 2.81 -3.90
CA ALA A 82 0.19 3.86 -3.88
C ALA A 82 0.62 4.21 -2.45
N GLY A 83 1.91 4.46 -2.26
CA GLY A 83 2.45 4.88 -0.98
C GLY A 83 3.91 5.25 -1.07
N GLN A 84 4.39 5.97 -0.06
CA GLN A 84 5.80 6.32 0.14
C GLN A 84 6.25 5.88 1.53
N GLY A 85 7.55 5.71 1.71
CA GLY A 85 8.13 5.35 2.98
C GLY A 85 9.23 6.32 3.41
N GLU A 86 9.22 6.67 4.70
CA GLU A 86 10.28 7.37 5.38
C GLU A 86 10.77 6.53 6.56
N ALA A 87 12.07 6.29 6.64
CA ALA A 87 12.72 5.60 7.74
C ALA A 87 13.62 6.57 8.52
N GLY A 88 14.15 6.09 9.63
CA GLY A 88 15.04 6.84 10.52
C GLY A 88 14.50 6.95 11.94
N PRO A 89 15.33 7.41 12.88
CA PRO A 89 14.95 7.56 14.28
C PRO A 89 13.83 8.60 14.44
N VAL A 90 12.70 8.20 15.02
CA VAL A 90 11.51 9.05 15.16
C VAL A 90 11.78 10.32 15.96
N TRP A 91 12.70 10.27 16.91
CA TRP A 91 13.05 11.39 17.76
C TRP A 91 14.01 12.42 17.12
N GLU A 92 14.50 12.15 15.88
CA GLU A 92 15.41 13.05 15.15
C GLU A 92 14.91 13.42 13.75
N ILE A 93 14.00 12.62 13.16
CA ILE A 93 13.51 12.90 11.80
C ILE A 93 12.78 14.24 11.72
N PRO A 94 13.02 15.06 10.68
CA PRO A 94 12.25 16.29 10.48
C PRO A 94 10.75 16.01 10.39
N VAL A 95 9.95 16.68 11.24
CA VAL A 95 8.50 16.46 11.35
C VAL A 95 7.78 16.70 10.02
N ASP A 96 8.31 17.55 9.13
CA ASP A 96 7.73 17.77 7.81
C ASP A 96 7.78 16.51 6.92
N LEU A 97 8.79 15.65 7.08
CA LEU A 97 8.84 14.35 6.41
C LEU A 97 7.77 13.41 6.98
N VAL A 98 7.53 13.46 8.30
CA VAL A 98 6.43 12.72 8.94
C VAL A 98 5.09 13.17 8.39
N ARG A 99 4.81 14.49 8.35
CA ARG A 99 3.59 15.06 7.78
C ARG A 99 3.37 14.62 6.34
N ARG A 100 4.42 14.72 5.51
CA ARG A 100 4.35 14.29 4.11
C ARG A 100 4.03 12.80 3.98
N ASN A 101 4.60 11.96 4.85
CA ASN A 101 4.35 10.54 4.82
C ASN A 101 2.90 10.21 5.18
N PHE A 102 2.32 10.90 6.18
CA PHE A 102 0.90 10.81 6.51
C PHE A 102 0.01 11.34 5.38
N GLU A 103 0.36 12.46 4.79
CA GLU A 103 -0.39 13.03 3.66
C GLU A 103 -0.56 12.00 2.54
N ILE A 104 0.57 11.42 2.08
CA ILE A 104 0.57 10.52 0.94
C ILE A 104 -0.03 9.15 1.27
N ASN A 105 0.23 8.61 2.47
CA ASN A 105 -0.18 7.25 2.80
C ASN A 105 -1.56 7.16 3.43
N VAL A 106 -2.06 8.24 4.04
CA VAL A 106 -3.29 8.21 4.84
C VAL A 106 -4.32 9.18 4.29
N PHE A 107 -4.02 10.48 4.24
CA PHE A 107 -5.03 11.49 3.96
C PHE A 107 -5.46 11.49 2.51
N LEU A 108 -4.55 11.47 1.55
CA LEU A 108 -4.90 11.48 0.12
C LEU A 108 -5.62 10.20 -0.33
N PRO A 109 -5.21 8.98 0.06
CA PRO A 109 -6.01 7.78 -0.17
C PRO A 109 -7.39 7.85 0.47
N LEU A 110 -7.52 8.46 1.65
CA LEU A 110 -8.82 8.64 2.31
C LEU A 110 -9.72 9.60 1.53
N VAL A 111 -9.18 10.72 1.01
CA VAL A 111 -9.93 11.66 0.15
C VAL A 111 -10.46 10.96 -1.10
N LEU A 112 -9.62 10.17 -1.78
CA LEU A 112 -10.05 9.37 -2.93
C LEU A 112 -11.16 8.38 -2.54
N THR A 113 -10.93 7.64 -1.47
CA THR A 113 -11.85 6.61 -0.97
C THR A 113 -13.21 7.18 -0.58
N GLN A 114 -13.25 8.29 0.17
CA GLN A 114 -14.50 8.93 0.59
C GLN A 114 -15.34 9.37 -0.61
N GLY A 115 -14.74 10.02 -1.60
CA GLY A 115 -15.47 10.46 -2.79
C GLY A 115 -16.03 9.29 -3.60
N VAL A 116 -15.27 8.20 -3.73
CA VAL A 116 -15.71 6.97 -4.40
C VAL A 116 -16.89 6.33 -3.65
N ILE A 117 -16.76 6.13 -2.34
CA ILE A 117 -17.82 5.53 -1.51
C ILE A 117 -19.10 6.36 -1.55
N GLN A 118 -18.98 7.68 -1.37
CA GLN A 118 -20.13 8.60 -1.42
C GLN A 118 -20.84 8.57 -2.77
N ARG A 119 -20.10 8.42 -3.87
CA ARG A 119 -20.67 8.25 -5.20
C ARG A 119 -21.42 6.93 -5.30
N TRP A 120 -20.80 5.80 -4.95
CA TRP A 120 -21.46 4.49 -5.01
C TRP A 120 -22.77 4.45 -4.19
N VAL A 121 -22.77 5.07 -3.00
CA VAL A 121 -23.96 5.13 -2.15
C VAL A 121 -25.05 6.01 -2.78
N ARG A 122 -24.69 7.21 -3.27
CA ARG A 122 -25.63 8.14 -3.92
C ARG A 122 -26.28 7.58 -5.19
N GLU A 123 -25.52 6.79 -5.95
CA GLU A 123 -25.98 6.15 -7.17
C GLU A 123 -26.78 4.84 -6.92
N GLY A 124 -26.90 4.41 -5.65
CA GLY A 124 -27.54 3.12 -5.29
C GLY A 124 -26.78 1.89 -5.81
N ASN A 125 -25.49 2.07 -6.11
CA ASN A 125 -24.63 1.05 -6.73
C ASN A 125 -23.50 0.62 -5.77
N SER A 126 -23.77 0.55 -4.47
CA SER A 126 -22.76 0.25 -3.46
C SER A 126 -22.62 -1.25 -3.17
N ASN A 127 -23.71 -2.01 -3.31
CA ASN A 127 -23.73 -3.42 -2.95
C ASN A 127 -22.74 -4.24 -3.82
N GLY A 128 -21.86 -4.97 -3.16
CA GLY A 128 -20.83 -5.78 -3.81
C GLY A 128 -19.57 -5.01 -4.23
N LYS A 129 -19.54 -3.68 -4.04
CA LYS A 129 -18.31 -2.87 -4.23
C LYS A 129 -17.29 -3.18 -3.12
N LYS A 130 -16.02 -2.88 -3.40
CA LYS A 130 -14.93 -3.19 -2.47
C LYS A 130 -13.85 -2.11 -2.46
N VAL A 131 -13.32 -1.83 -1.29
CA VAL A 131 -12.10 -1.02 -1.12
C VAL A 131 -11.02 -1.89 -0.51
N VAL A 132 -9.84 -1.85 -1.10
CA VAL A 132 -8.64 -2.57 -0.64
C VAL A 132 -7.55 -1.56 -0.32
N PHE A 133 -6.87 -1.74 0.81
CA PHE A 133 -5.71 -0.95 1.20
C PHE A 133 -4.47 -1.82 1.25
N THR A 134 -3.40 -1.41 0.56
CA THR A 134 -2.07 -1.97 0.80
C THR A 134 -1.52 -1.36 2.08
N SER A 135 -1.67 -2.08 3.16
CA SER A 135 -1.06 -1.80 4.44
C SER A 135 0.38 -2.35 4.48
N SER A 136 0.76 -3.02 5.53
CA SER A 136 2.08 -3.65 5.73
C SER A 136 2.00 -4.56 6.95
N MET A 137 2.96 -5.49 7.11
CA MET A 137 3.27 -6.06 8.41
C MET A 137 3.53 -4.96 9.45
N GLY A 138 4.14 -3.84 9.02
CA GLY A 138 4.38 -2.66 9.83
C GLY A 138 3.11 -1.89 10.24
N GLY A 139 1.92 -2.24 9.76
CA GLY A 139 0.65 -1.75 10.31
C GLY A 139 0.21 -2.48 11.59
N LEU A 140 0.92 -3.54 11.97
CA LEU A 140 0.57 -4.43 13.08
C LEU A 140 1.71 -4.59 14.11
N PHE A 141 2.90 -4.08 13.83
CA PHE A 141 4.03 -4.01 14.75
C PHE A 141 4.97 -2.87 14.33
N THR A 142 5.86 -2.42 15.26
CA THR A 142 6.72 -1.26 15.03
C THR A 142 8.16 -1.58 15.38
N PRO A 143 9.06 -1.81 14.39
CA PRO A 143 10.49 -1.91 14.63
C PRO A 143 11.14 -0.53 14.76
N ALA A 144 12.27 -0.46 15.47
CA ALA A 144 13.07 0.77 15.57
C ALA A 144 13.48 1.29 14.19
N ASN A 145 13.59 2.61 14.05
CA ASN A 145 13.95 3.33 12.82
C ASN A 145 12.95 3.25 11.66
N TRP A 146 11.83 2.56 11.81
CA TRP A 146 10.75 2.49 10.82
C TRP A 146 9.47 3.21 11.28
N GLY A 147 9.51 3.84 12.47
CA GLY A 147 8.34 4.38 13.16
C GLY A 147 7.52 5.37 12.32
N THR A 148 8.16 6.23 11.52
CA THR A 148 7.45 7.19 10.66
C THR A 148 6.56 6.50 9.64
N TYR A 149 7.10 5.52 8.91
CA TYR A 149 6.33 4.76 7.92
C TYR A 149 5.26 3.90 8.59
N VAL A 150 5.64 3.10 9.59
CA VAL A 150 4.70 2.17 10.19
C VAL A 150 3.57 2.85 10.94
N SER A 151 3.75 4.06 11.48
CA SER A 151 2.65 4.85 12.07
C SER A 151 1.57 5.17 11.04
N THR A 152 1.94 5.45 9.76
CA THR A 152 0.95 5.62 8.70
C THR A 152 0.19 4.34 8.40
N LYS A 153 0.86 3.18 8.49
CA LYS A 153 0.22 1.89 8.25
C LYS A 153 -0.68 1.45 9.40
N HIS A 154 -0.33 1.77 10.66
CA HIS A 154 -1.24 1.63 11.81
C HIS A 154 -2.49 2.50 11.66
N ALA A 155 -2.33 3.74 11.21
CA ALA A 155 -3.47 4.63 10.92
C ALA A 155 -4.38 4.04 9.82
N LEU A 156 -3.82 3.48 8.74
CA LEU A 156 -4.59 2.81 7.69
C LEU A 156 -5.35 1.58 8.20
N GLU A 157 -4.73 0.76 9.07
CA GLU A 157 -5.40 -0.40 9.67
C GLU A 157 -6.63 0.03 10.48
N SER A 158 -6.48 1.08 11.32
CA SER A 158 -7.58 1.63 12.12
C SER A 158 -8.70 2.20 11.24
N ILE A 159 -8.35 2.97 10.20
CA ILE A 159 -9.32 3.52 9.23
C ILE A 159 -10.06 2.40 8.49
N ALA A 160 -9.34 1.39 8.02
CA ALA A 160 -9.93 0.26 7.32
C ALA A 160 -10.89 -0.53 8.21
N GLU A 161 -10.53 -0.74 9.48
CA GLU A 161 -11.37 -1.45 10.46
C GLU A 161 -12.64 -0.66 10.79
N ALA A 162 -12.56 0.66 10.92
CA ALA A 162 -13.73 1.53 11.09
C ALA A 162 -14.64 1.49 9.86
N LEU A 163 -14.08 1.68 8.66
CA LEU A 163 -14.83 1.61 7.40
C LEU A 163 -15.52 0.27 7.19
N GLN A 164 -14.90 -0.85 7.59
CA GLN A 164 -15.51 -2.18 7.50
C GLN A 164 -16.83 -2.26 8.29
N GLN A 165 -16.85 -1.67 9.47
CA GLN A 165 -18.02 -1.67 10.34
C GLN A 165 -19.09 -0.68 9.84
N GLU A 166 -18.67 0.53 9.49
CA GLU A 166 -19.57 1.62 9.06
C GLU A 166 -20.26 1.32 7.74
N LEU A 167 -19.60 0.61 6.81
CA LEU A 167 -20.07 0.36 5.47
C LEU A 167 -20.76 -1.00 5.26
N ALA A 168 -20.84 -1.80 6.30
CA ALA A 168 -21.48 -3.13 6.24
C ALA A 168 -22.94 -3.05 5.76
N THR A 169 -23.71 -2.06 6.22
CA THR A 169 -25.11 -1.84 5.84
C THR A 169 -25.29 -1.40 4.38
N TYR A 170 -24.25 -0.84 3.76
CA TYR A 170 -24.23 -0.45 2.36
C TYR A 170 -23.73 -1.54 1.42
N GLY A 171 -23.35 -2.71 1.96
CA GLY A 171 -22.83 -3.84 1.19
C GLY A 171 -21.43 -3.59 0.59
N ILE A 172 -20.71 -2.59 1.05
CA ILE A 172 -19.32 -2.29 0.63
C ILE A 172 -18.38 -3.10 1.51
N ARG A 173 -17.46 -3.80 0.89
CA ARG A 173 -16.44 -4.62 1.57
C ARG A 173 -15.14 -3.86 1.70
N ILE A 174 -14.47 -4.01 2.83
CA ILE A 174 -13.15 -3.44 3.09
C ILE A 174 -12.15 -4.58 3.33
N GLN A 175 -10.94 -4.42 2.82
CA GLN A 175 -9.87 -5.41 2.97
C GLN A 175 -8.52 -4.72 3.09
N THR A 176 -7.63 -5.27 3.94
CA THR A 176 -6.23 -4.89 3.96
C THR A 176 -5.34 -6.01 3.44
N ILE A 177 -4.27 -5.62 2.77
CA ILE A 177 -3.18 -6.48 2.35
C ILE A 177 -1.94 -6.04 3.11
N ASN A 178 -1.29 -6.98 3.77
CA ASN A 178 -0.22 -6.73 4.73
C ASN A 178 1.07 -7.46 4.30
N PRO A 179 1.81 -6.90 3.32
CA PRO A 179 3.07 -7.49 2.89
C PRO A 179 4.11 -7.51 4.02
N GLY A 180 4.90 -8.57 4.06
CA GLY A 180 6.18 -8.60 4.74
C GLY A 180 7.24 -7.73 4.02
N ALA A 181 8.50 -7.92 4.34
CA ALA A 181 9.58 -7.19 3.69
C ALA A 181 10.03 -7.92 2.41
N TYR A 182 9.52 -7.47 1.28
CA TYR A 182 9.80 -8.02 -0.04
C TYR A 182 10.79 -7.16 -0.83
N TYR A 183 11.64 -7.81 -1.62
CA TYR A 183 12.63 -7.16 -2.46
C TYR A 183 11.98 -6.54 -3.71
N THR A 184 11.49 -5.31 -3.56
CA THR A 184 10.80 -4.55 -4.63
C THR A 184 11.46 -3.21 -4.95
N GLY A 185 12.54 -2.85 -4.26
CA GLY A 185 13.15 -1.51 -4.30
C GLY A 185 12.46 -0.49 -3.37
N TYR A 186 11.29 -0.83 -2.81
CA TYR A 186 10.53 0.07 -1.94
C TYR A 186 11.20 0.23 -0.56
N ASN A 187 11.53 -0.88 0.07
CA ASN A 187 12.17 -0.89 1.40
C ASN A 187 13.59 -0.32 1.34
N GLU A 188 14.32 -0.63 0.28
CA GLU A 188 15.67 -0.12 0.04
C GLU A 188 15.65 1.40 -0.15
N THR A 189 14.73 1.93 -0.96
CA THR A 189 14.53 3.38 -1.12
C THR A 189 14.19 4.05 0.21
N MET A 190 13.30 3.43 1.00
CA MET A 190 12.91 3.94 2.30
C MET A 190 14.09 3.96 3.29
N ALA A 191 14.93 2.92 3.28
CA ALA A 191 16.15 2.84 4.10
C ALA A 191 17.23 3.86 3.68
N ASP A 192 17.22 4.31 2.42
CA ASP A 192 18.13 5.35 1.93
C ASP A 192 17.68 6.77 2.28
N ASN A 193 16.40 7.01 2.49
CA ASN A 193 15.85 8.33 2.74
C ASN A 193 16.47 9.07 3.93
N PRO A 194 16.79 8.45 5.09
CA PRO A 194 17.42 9.14 6.22
C PRO A 194 18.74 9.81 5.87
N PHE A 195 19.51 9.25 4.95
CA PHE A 195 20.83 9.78 4.57
C PHE A 195 20.77 11.09 3.79
N ARG A 196 19.59 11.58 3.46
CA ARG A 196 19.35 12.90 2.84
C ARG A 196 19.32 14.03 3.88
N TRP A 197 18.97 13.73 5.14
CA TRP A 197 18.82 14.73 6.20
C TRP A 197 19.70 14.46 7.41
N LEU A 198 20.12 13.21 7.66
CA LEU A 198 20.92 12.82 8.81
C LEU A 198 22.35 13.38 8.66
N ASP A 199 22.79 14.13 9.66
CA ASP A 199 24.11 14.77 9.73
C ASP A 199 24.82 14.37 11.04
N ASP A 200 25.94 13.65 10.94
CA ASP A 200 26.69 13.13 12.09
C ASP A 200 27.19 14.22 13.06
N LYS A 201 27.24 15.49 12.59
CA LYS A 201 27.63 16.64 13.44
C LYS A 201 26.46 17.20 14.25
N LYS A 202 25.23 16.99 13.78
CA LYS A 202 23.99 17.56 14.37
C LYS A 202 23.15 16.52 15.07
N ASN A 203 23.15 15.30 14.56
CA ASN A 203 22.33 14.23 15.05
C ASN A 203 23.10 13.33 16.03
N PHE A 204 22.39 12.74 16.96
CA PHE A 204 22.94 11.74 17.88
C PHE A 204 23.11 10.39 17.18
N THR A 205 22.11 9.98 16.37
CA THR A 205 22.19 8.79 15.52
C THR A 205 23.28 8.95 14.46
N LYS A 206 24.18 7.99 14.39
CA LYS A 206 25.28 8.02 13.42
C LYS A 206 24.89 7.31 12.13
N ARG A 207 25.23 7.92 11.00
CA ARG A 207 24.93 7.40 9.65
C ARG A 207 25.47 5.98 9.46
N ALA A 208 26.68 5.70 9.97
CA ALA A 208 27.29 4.38 9.86
C ALA A 208 26.49 3.30 10.62
N ASP A 209 26.03 3.60 11.84
CA ASP A 209 25.28 2.67 12.67
C ASP A 209 23.90 2.39 12.07
N LEU A 210 23.22 3.45 11.61
CA LEU A 210 21.92 3.31 10.94
C LEU A 210 22.03 2.49 9.64
N ARG A 211 23.05 2.77 8.82
CA ARG A 211 23.32 2.01 7.59
C ARG A 211 23.55 0.55 7.91
N LYS A 212 24.42 0.27 8.87
CA LYS A 212 24.68 -1.11 9.30
C LYS A 212 23.41 -1.84 9.73
N GLY A 213 22.52 -1.18 10.49
CA GLY A 213 21.25 -1.79 10.92
C GLY A 213 20.34 -2.14 9.75
N PHE A 214 20.27 -1.29 8.71
CA PHE A 214 19.49 -1.61 7.51
C PHE A 214 20.15 -2.72 6.67
N ASP A 215 21.46 -2.66 6.50
CA ASP A 215 22.20 -3.67 5.74
C ASP A 215 22.11 -5.04 6.42
N ASP A 216 22.22 -5.10 7.75
CA ASP A 216 22.02 -6.32 8.54
C ASP A 216 20.60 -6.88 8.33
N PHE A 217 19.57 -6.04 8.36
CA PHE A 217 18.19 -6.46 8.09
C PHE A 217 18.02 -7.01 6.67
N PHE A 218 18.50 -6.30 5.65
CA PHE A 218 18.42 -6.75 4.25
C PHE A 218 19.29 -7.96 3.95
N ALA A 219 20.25 -8.30 4.82
CA ALA A 219 21.00 -9.54 4.70
C ALA A 219 20.23 -10.79 5.15
N THR A 220 19.16 -10.60 5.95
CA THR A 220 18.32 -11.71 6.41
C THR A 220 17.38 -12.23 5.31
N PRO A 221 16.91 -13.49 5.38
CA PRO A 221 15.89 -14.01 4.47
C PRO A 221 14.59 -13.18 4.53
N GLU A 222 14.19 -12.73 5.71
CA GLU A 222 12.98 -11.95 5.96
C GLU A 222 13.07 -10.52 5.37
N GLY A 223 14.28 -9.98 5.19
CA GLY A 223 14.52 -8.65 4.64
C GLY A 223 14.51 -8.60 3.10
N LYS A 224 14.54 -9.75 2.42
CA LYS A 224 14.67 -9.86 0.95
C LYS A 224 13.80 -10.95 0.31
N MET A 225 12.57 -11.11 0.79
CA MET A 225 11.67 -12.11 0.24
C MET A 225 11.33 -11.84 -1.24
N ASP A 226 11.09 -12.92 -2.01
CA ASP A 226 10.64 -12.82 -3.40
C ASP A 226 9.22 -12.21 -3.46
N PRO A 227 9.02 -11.11 -4.18
CA PRO A 227 7.72 -10.47 -4.29
C PRO A 227 6.65 -11.32 -4.97
N LYS A 228 7.04 -12.38 -5.68
CA LYS A 228 6.09 -13.23 -6.42
C LYS A 228 5.01 -13.83 -5.54
N GLU A 229 5.34 -14.32 -4.36
CA GLU A 229 4.37 -14.90 -3.41
C GLU A 229 3.28 -13.89 -3.03
N MET A 230 3.69 -12.64 -2.74
CA MET A 230 2.76 -11.59 -2.40
C MET A 230 1.91 -11.16 -3.60
N ILE A 231 2.52 -11.04 -4.78
CA ILE A 231 1.82 -10.70 -6.02
C ILE A 231 0.76 -11.76 -6.34
N ASP A 232 1.11 -13.04 -6.27
CA ASP A 232 0.17 -14.15 -6.49
C ASP A 232 -1.02 -14.08 -5.51
N ARG A 233 -0.73 -13.77 -4.24
CA ARG A 233 -1.80 -13.59 -3.24
C ARG A 233 -2.67 -12.36 -3.52
N MET A 234 -2.10 -11.25 -3.97
CA MET A 234 -2.86 -10.06 -4.38
C MET A 234 -3.79 -10.37 -5.55
N ILE A 235 -3.31 -11.11 -6.56
CA ILE A 235 -4.10 -11.53 -7.73
C ILE A 235 -5.31 -12.37 -7.30
N GLU A 236 -5.15 -13.19 -6.27
CA GLU A 236 -6.23 -14.03 -5.73
C GLU A 236 -7.24 -13.22 -4.91
N VAL A 237 -6.75 -12.43 -3.94
CA VAL A 237 -7.63 -11.88 -2.88
C VAL A 237 -8.26 -10.54 -3.27
N VAL A 238 -7.64 -9.71 -4.12
CA VAL A 238 -8.18 -8.41 -4.48
C VAL A 238 -9.52 -8.55 -5.21
N PRO A 239 -9.67 -9.39 -6.25
CA PRO A 239 -10.95 -9.55 -6.95
C PRO A 239 -11.95 -10.44 -6.22
N ALA A 240 -11.54 -11.19 -5.19
CA ALA A 240 -12.40 -12.17 -4.51
C ALA A 240 -13.58 -11.50 -3.78
N ASP A 241 -14.74 -12.09 -3.87
CA ASP A 241 -15.96 -11.62 -3.20
C ASP A 241 -16.03 -12.01 -1.71
N THR A 242 -15.22 -12.97 -1.29
CA THR A 242 -15.12 -13.47 0.10
C THR A 242 -13.64 -13.57 0.48
N GLY A 243 -13.36 -13.71 1.78
CA GLY A 243 -12.02 -13.88 2.27
C GLY A 243 -11.77 -13.18 3.61
N LYS A 244 -10.53 -13.12 4.02
CA LYS A 244 -10.13 -12.44 5.26
C LYS A 244 -10.15 -10.93 5.07
N PHE A 245 -10.47 -10.19 6.13
CA PHE A 245 -10.26 -8.75 6.20
C PHE A 245 -8.78 -8.40 6.08
N ARG A 246 -7.90 -9.00 6.91
CA ARG A 246 -6.44 -8.85 6.86
C ARG A 246 -5.78 -10.01 6.13
N ASN A 247 -4.90 -9.69 5.19
CA ASN A 247 -4.15 -10.67 4.39
C ASN A 247 -2.65 -10.47 4.57
N VAL A 248 -2.11 -11.05 5.63
CA VAL A 248 -0.66 -11.02 5.92
C VAL A 248 0.03 -12.14 5.14
N VAL A 249 1.11 -11.81 4.45
CA VAL A 249 1.92 -12.75 3.66
C VAL A 249 3.41 -12.42 3.86
N PRO A 250 4.27 -13.42 4.03
CA PRO A 250 3.96 -14.86 4.13
C PRO A 250 3.34 -15.26 5.46
N LYS A 251 2.90 -16.52 5.55
CA LYS A 251 2.22 -17.06 6.75
C LYS A 251 3.09 -16.98 8.02
N VAL A 252 4.40 -17.17 7.89
CA VAL A 252 5.34 -17.06 9.02
C VAL A 252 5.31 -15.65 9.64
N ILE A 253 5.14 -14.61 8.83
CA ILE A 253 4.99 -13.24 9.31
C ILE A 253 3.65 -13.06 10.03
N GLU A 254 2.54 -13.63 9.52
CA GLU A 254 1.25 -13.60 10.21
C GLU A 254 1.36 -14.19 11.62
N ASP A 255 2.04 -15.32 11.77
CA ASP A 255 2.19 -16.00 13.05
C ASP A 255 3.12 -15.21 13.99
N MET A 256 4.21 -14.66 13.50
CA MET A 256 5.09 -13.75 14.25
C MET A 256 4.33 -12.53 14.78
N LEU A 257 3.52 -11.88 13.94
CA LEU A 257 2.74 -10.70 14.34
C LEU A 257 1.74 -11.02 15.45
N LYS A 258 1.05 -12.15 15.37
CA LYS A 258 0.12 -12.60 16.42
C LYS A 258 0.84 -12.79 17.76
N GLN A 259 2.00 -13.46 17.74
CA GLN A 259 2.80 -13.65 18.95
C GLN A 259 3.30 -12.31 19.52
N HIS A 260 3.77 -11.42 18.65
CA HIS A 260 4.22 -10.09 19.06
C HIS A 260 3.08 -9.28 19.72
N GLN A 261 1.89 -9.28 19.12
CA GLN A 261 0.73 -8.55 19.65
C GLN A 261 0.31 -9.08 21.03
N ILE A 262 0.36 -10.41 21.25
CA ILE A 262 0.06 -11.01 22.55
C ILE A 262 1.13 -10.60 23.57
N ALA A 263 2.41 -10.73 23.23
CA ALA A 263 3.51 -10.40 24.11
C ALA A 263 3.58 -8.90 24.46
N ALA A 264 3.12 -8.02 23.59
CA ALA A 264 3.18 -6.58 23.79
C ALA A 264 2.38 -6.09 25.01
N TRP A 265 1.39 -6.84 25.47
CA TRP A 265 0.60 -6.52 26.67
C TRP A 265 1.41 -6.64 27.97
N ASP A 266 2.48 -7.42 27.96
CA ASP A 266 3.34 -7.67 29.12
C ASP A 266 4.64 -6.83 29.09
N ASN A 267 4.78 -5.95 28.09
CA ASN A 267 5.94 -5.06 27.98
C ASN A 267 6.03 -4.13 29.19
N GLN A 268 7.24 -4.04 29.75
CA GLN A 268 7.53 -3.14 30.87
C GLN A 268 8.36 -1.94 30.40
N ILE A 269 8.23 -0.84 31.12
CA ILE A 269 9.03 0.39 30.94
C ILE A 269 10.44 0.25 31.52
#